data_46787fc23087a38abc54f5c060f4e655
#
_entry.id   46787fc23087a38abc54f5c060f4e655
#
_cell.length_a   1.000
_cell.length_b   1.000
_cell.length_c   1.000
_cell.angle_alpha   90.00
_cell.angle_beta   90.00
_cell.angle_gamma   90.00
#
_symmetry.space_group_name_H-M   'P 1'
#
loop_
_entity.id
_entity.type
_entity.pdbx_description
1 polymer ?
#
loop_
_entity_poly.entity_id
_entity_poly.type
_entity_poly.pdbx_seq_one_letter_code
_entity_poly.pdbx_strand_id
1 'polypeptide(L)'
;MGPGAPAPHNSSAVPGPATLTRPRPKPIVLGLFHRLPPPSSTLRKTVNLGNGLQIGGDHFVVIAGPCAVETRELLDTVADAVAAAGAGALRGGAFKSRTSPKSFQGLGVPGLELLAAASRRTGLPVVTEVMDPRDVEVVAEHASVLQVGSRNMQNFPLLREVGRQSKPVLLKRGAAATLDELLLAADYILQEGNSQVMLCERGVRGFDPSTRYLLDLAAVPVLRQRTDLPILVDPSHGTGFAELVAPMSKAALMAGADGLLIEVHAAPEIALCDGKQALRPADFALLAAELRRLVPLCGRRWSRPQTAGQVASIQIPSGAGPVGSGSFGPGSLDDEVIAP
;
A
#
# COMPACT_ATOMS: atom_id res chain seq x y z
N MET A 1 85.68 58.41 -28.07
CA MET A 1 84.24 58.46 -27.93
C MET A 1 83.72 57.10 -28.31
N GLY A 2 83.52 56.18 -27.37
CA GLY A 2 83.01 54.83 -27.60
C GLY A 2 81.61 54.69 -27.07
N PRO A 3 80.75 53.89 -27.70
CA PRO A 3 79.33 53.75 -27.30
C PRO A 3 79.16 52.80 -26.10
N GLY A 4 78.25 53.16 -25.24
CA GLY A 4 77.95 52.54 -24.02
C GLY A 4 77.31 51.14 -24.20
N ALA A 5 77.52 50.31 -23.21
CA ALA A 5 76.96 48.96 -23.12
C ALA A 5 75.47 48.98 -22.68
N PRO A 6 74.64 48.07 -23.20
CA PRO A 6 73.26 48.01 -22.79
C PRO A 6 73.10 47.30 -21.44
N ALA A 7 72.11 47.76 -20.63
CA ALA A 7 71.73 47.24 -19.33
C ALA A 7 71.07 45.82 -19.43
N PRO A 8 71.14 45.02 -18.39
CA PRO A 8 70.58 43.68 -18.43
C PRO A 8 69.01 43.71 -18.31
N HIS A 9 68.37 43.01 -19.23
CA HIS A 9 66.90 42.76 -19.19
C HIS A 9 66.54 41.90 -18.03
N ASN A 10 65.71 42.39 -17.12
CA ASN A 10 65.09 41.72 -16.04
C ASN A 10 63.92 40.83 -16.58
N SER A 11 64.14 39.52 -16.73
CA SER A 11 63.09 38.58 -17.12
C SER A 11 62.24 38.28 -15.91
N SER A 12 61.13 38.95 -15.79
CA SER A 12 60.05 38.55 -14.86
C SER A 12 59.44 37.24 -15.33
N ALA A 13 59.70 36.17 -14.60
CA ALA A 13 59.08 34.88 -14.80
C ALA A 13 57.55 34.98 -14.52
N VAL A 14 56.75 34.73 -15.56
CA VAL A 14 55.32 34.58 -15.44
C VAL A 14 55.04 33.30 -14.64
N PRO A 15 54.28 33.37 -13.52
CA PRO A 15 53.89 32.14 -12.80
C PRO A 15 52.99 31.29 -13.68
N GLY A 16 53.35 30.04 -13.91
CA GLY A 16 52.57 29.06 -14.63
C GLY A 16 51.19 28.84 -13.95
N PRO A 17 50.19 28.38 -14.71
CA PRO A 17 48.83 28.18 -14.16
C PRO A 17 48.88 27.22 -13.00
N ALA A 18 48.41 27.67 -11.84
CA ALA A 18 48.21 26.83 -10.68
C ALA A 18 47.26 25.67 -11.04
N THR A 19 47.77 24.46 -11.02
CA THR A 19 46.97 23.24 -11.15
C THR A 19 46.02 23.19 -9.97
N LEU A 20 44.79 23.65 -10.17
CA LEU A 20 43.69 23.40 -9.27
C LEU A 20 43.44 21.86 -9.24
N THR A 21 44.09 21.17 -8.32
CA THR A 21 43.72 19.79 -7.96
C THR A 21 42.29 19.85 -7.40
N ARG A 22 41.31 19.54 -8.24
CA ARG A 22 39.96 19.29 -7.77
C ARG A 22 40.06 18.23 -6.67
N PRO A 23 39.53 18.45 -5.45
CA PRO A 23 39.46 17.42 -4.46
C PRO A 23 38.68 16.25 -5.08
N ARG A 24 39.27 15.06 -5.07
CA ARG A 24 38.54 13.83 -5.45
C ARG A 24 37.25 13.82 -4.65
N PRO A 25 36.07 13.62 -5.30
CA PRO A 25 34.84 13.46 -4.56
C PRO A 25 35.09 12.30 -3.58
N LYS A 26 34.91 12.59 -2.29
CA LYS A 26 34.90 11.52 -1.29
C LYS A 26 33.92 10.48 -1.83
N PRO A 27 34.28 9.18 -1.83
CA PRO A 27 33.30 8.19 -2.20
C PRO A 27 32.10 8.48 -1.34
N ILE A 28 30.95 8.68 -1.97
CA ILE A 28 29.67 8.63 -1.29
C ILE A 28 29.74 7.24 -0.66
N VAL A 29 30.06 7.22 0.63
CA VAL A 29 29.85 6.03 1.42
C VAL A 29 28.38 5.78 1.21
N LEU A 30 28.08 4.80 0.37
CA LEU A 30 26.78 4.12 0.35
C LEU A 30 26.72 3.48 1.74
N GLY A 31 26.66 4.41 2.73
CA GLY A 31 26.75 4.14 4.13
C GLY A 31 25.53 3.37 4.49
N LEU A 32 25.82 2.27 5.09
CA LEU A 32 24.93 1.51 5.96
C LEU A 32 23.51 1.41 5.39
N PHE A 33 23.36 0.60 4.36
CA PHE A 33 22.17 -0.21 4.32
C PHE A 33 22.13 -0.96 5.65
N HIS A 34 21.49 -0.39 6.63
CA HIS A 34 20.99 -1.17 7.74
C HIS A 34 20.07 -2.20 7.05
N ARG A 35 20.63 -3.36 6.76
CA ARG A 35 19.80 -4.54 6.58
C ARG A 35 19.04 -4.62 7.88
N LEU A 36 17.80 -4.13 7.87
CA LEU A 36 16.88 -4.55 8.90
C LEU A 36 17.03 -6.07 8.96
N PRO A 37 17.30 -6.65 10.12
CA PRO A 37 17.43 -8.09 10.22
C PRO A 37 16.21 -8.70 9.52
N PRO A 38 16.35 -9.81 8.80
CA PRO A 38 15.19 -10.48 8.22
C PRO A 38 14.17 -10.65 9.33
N PRO A 39 12.88 -10.43 9.05
CA PRO A 39 11.84 -10.53 10.07
C PRO A 39 12.03 -11.83 10.82
N SER A 40 12.21 -11.75 12.12
CA SER A 40 12.57 -12.87 13.01
C SER A 40 11.43 -13.89 13.16
N SER A 41 10.27 -13.65 12.54
CA SER A 41 9.11 -14.54 12.58
C SER A 41 8.75 -15.01 11.18
N THR A 42 8.51 -16.31 11.04
CA THR A 42 7.84 -16.93 9.88
C THR A 42 6.40 -16.46 9.72
N LEU A 43 5.81 -15.82 10.75
CA LEU A 43 4.47 -15.28 10.77
C LEU A 43 4.49 -13.79 10.41
N ARG A 44 3.99 -13.47 9.23
CA ARG A 44 3.79 -12.09 8.80
C ARG A 44 2.69 -11.41 9.64
N LYS A 45 2.86 -10.12 9.87
CA LYS A 45 1.92 -9.30 10.60
C LYS A 45 0.56 -9.24 9.89
N THR A 46 -0.49 -9.23 10.68
CA THR A 46 -1.85 -8.93 10.22
C THR A 46 -2.30 -7.59 10.76
N VAL A 47 -3.10 -6.88 10.00
CA VAL A 47 -3.74 -5.61 10.36
C VAL A 47 -5.24 -5.78 10.27
N ASN A 48 -5.96 -5.33 11.30
CA ASN A 48 -7.42 -5.39 11.35
C ASN A 48 -8.02 -4.11 10.75
N LEU A 49 -8.74 -4.25 9.64
CA LEU A 49 -9.36 -3.12 8.93
C LEU A 49 -10.76 -2.76 9.45
N GLY A 50 -11.26 -3.45 10.45
CA GLY A 50 -12.62 -3.33 10.97
C GLY A 50 -13.53 -4.49 10.51
N ASN A 51 -14.66 -4.66 11.20
CA ASN A 51 -15.67 -5.71 10.90
C ASN A 51 -15.09 -7.13 10.76
N GLY A 52 -14.05 -7.46 11.54
CA GLY A 52 -13.35 -8.74 11.51
C GLY A 52 -12.48 -8.98 10.28
N LEU A 53 -12.32 -7.98 9.39
CA LEU A 53 -11.48 -8.08 8.22
C LEU A 53 -10.00 -7.96 8.58
N GLN A 54 -9.21 -8.98 8.22
CA GLN A 54 -7.76 -9.01 8.38
C GLN A 54 -7.05 -8.90 7.03
N ILE A 55 -5.90 -8.22 6.98
CA ILE A 55 -4.96 -8.18 5.85
C ILE A 55 -3.55 -8.55 6.30
N GLY A 56 -2.77 -9.20 5.46
CA GLY A 56 -1.45 -9.75 5.82
C GLY A 56 -1.53 -11.20 6.29
N GLY A 57 -0.43 -11.79 6.71
CA GLY A 57 -0.39 -13.24 6.97
C GLY A 57 -0.73 -14.02 5.71
N ASP A 58 -1.76 -14.85 5.78
CA ASP A 58 -2.36 -15.56 4.64
C ASP A 58 -3.60 -14.87 4.04
N HIS A 59 -4.00 -13.71 4.60
CA HIS A 59 -5.15 -12.94 4.11
C HIS A 59 -4.78 -12.10 2.88
N PHE A 60 -5.64 -12.16 1.85
CA PHE A 60 -5.57 -11.29 0.69
C PHE A 60 -6.85 -10.45 0.59
N VAL A 61 -6.69 -9.13 0.52
CA VAL A 61 -7.80 -8.16 0.55
C VAL A 61 -7.81 -7.31 -0.71
N VAL A 62 -8.97 -7.11 -1.31
CA VAL A 62 -9.15 -6.11 -2.36
C VAL A 62 -9.95 -4.93 -1.79
N ILE A 63 -9.35 -3.75 -1.83
CA ILE A 63 -9.95 -2.48 -1.46
C ILE A 63 -10.38 -1.80 -2.75
N ALA A 64 -11.68 -1.57 -2.95
CA ALA A 64 -12.20 -1.07 -4.21
C ALA A 64 -13.21 0.06 -3.99
N GLY A 65 -13.31 0.97 -4.97
CA GLY A 65 -14.24 2.10 -4.92
C GLY A 65 -13.78 3.29 -5.76
N PRO A 66 -14.52 4.41 -5.77
CA PRO A 66 -14.22 5.55 -6.63
C PRO A 66 -12.93 6.28 -6.21
N CYS A 67 -12.32 6.99 -7.17
CA CYS A 67 -11.17 7.87 -6.89
C CYS A 67 -11.56 8.98 -5.90
N ALA A 68 -12.68 9.64 -6.16
CA ALA A 68 -13.26 10.66 -5.30
C ALA A 68 -14.74 10.34 -5.02
N VAL A 69 -15.23 10.81 -3.89
CA VAL A 69 -16.68 10.87 -3.63
C VAL A 69 -17.23 12.09 -4.36
N GLU A 70 -18.10 11.86 -5.34
CA GLU A 70 -18.64 12.91 -6.20
C GLU A 70 -20.11 13.22 -5.88
N THR A 71 -20.95 12.17 -5.86
CA THR A 71 -22.36 12.26 -5.43
C THR A 71 -22.71 11.01 -4.62
N ARG A 72 -23.83 11.08 -3.90
CA ARG A 72 -24.38 9.94 -3.17
C ARG A 72 -24.72 8.78 -4.10
N GLU A 73 -25.39 9.06 -5.20
CA GLU A 73 -25.91 8.06 -6.14
C GLU A 73 -24.78 7.27 -6.80
N LEU A 74 -23.71 7.97 -7.23
CA LEU A 74 -22.53 7.34 -7.80
C LEU A 74 -21.79 6.48 -6.75
N LEU A 75 -21.61 7.02 -5.55
CA LEU A 75 -20.97 6.28 -4.46
C LEU A 75 -21.77 5.04 -4.08
N ASP A 76 -23.09 5.16 -3.92
CA ASP A 76 -23.96 4.06 -3.53
C ASP A 76 -23.95 2.95 -4.58
N THR A 77 -24.05 3.32 -5.87
CA THR A 77 -23.97 2.36 -6.99
C THR A 77 -22.63 1.59 -6.98
N VAL A 78 -21.51 2.30 -6.79
CA VAL A 78 -20.20 1.65 -6.76
C VAL A 78 -20.02 0.80 -5.51
N ALA A 79 -20.44 1.31 -4.34
CA ALA A 79 -20.31 0.60 -3.07
C ALA A 79 -21.06 -0.74 -3.07
N ASP A 80 -22.30 -0.75 -3.62
CA ASP A 80 -23.09 -1.97 -3.76
C ASP A 80 -22.44 -2.97 -4.71
N ALA A 81 -21.97 -2.48 -5.86
CA ALA A 81 -21.34 -3.32 -6.86
C ALA A 81 -20.03 -3.96 -6.34
N VAL A 82 -19.17 -3.19 -5.67
CA VAL A 82 -17.91 -3.74 -5.15
C VAL A 82 -18.14 -4.68 -3.95
N ALA A 83 -19.14 -4.40 -3.12
CA ALA A 83 -19.56 -5.31 -2.04
C ALA A 83 -20.08 -6.64 -2.60
N ALA A 84 -20.99 -6.59 -3.58
CA ALA A 84 -21.52 -7.77 -4.26
C ALA A 84 -20.41 -8.58 -4.94
N ALA A 85 -19.43 -7.91 -5.56
CA ALA A 85 -18.26 -8.54 -6.15
C ALA A 85 -17.27 -9.09 -5.09
N GLY A 86 -17.48 -8.83 -3.80
CA GLY A 86 -16.70 -9.36 -2.68
C GLY A 86 -15.41 -8.59 -2.38
N ALA A 87 -15.40 -7.29 -2.62
CA ALA A 87 -14.36 -6.42 -2.05
C ALA A 87 -14.33 -6.56 -0.53
N GLY A 88 -13.13 -6.41 0.05
CA GLY A 88 -12.94 -6.42 1.49
C GLY A 88 -13.22 -5.08 2.13
N ALA A 89 -12.92 -3.96 1.45
CA ALA A 89 -13.12 -2.62 1.95
C ALA A 89 -13.51 -1.66 0.81
N LEU A 90 -14.23 -0.60 1.17
CA LEU A 90 -14.60 0.50 0.28
C LEU A 90 -13.54 1.60 0.35
N ARG A 91 -13.00 2.01 -0.79
CA ARG A 91 -12.19 3.23 -0.87
C ARG A 91 -12.99 4.38 -1.47
N GLY A 92 -12.65 5.60 -1.11
CA GLY A 92 -13.16 6.82 -1.73
C GLY A 92 -12.44 8.04 -1.15
N GLY A 93 -12.08 9.01 -1.98
CA GLY A 93 -11.47 10.26 -1.54
C GLY A 93 -12.53 11.31 -1.19
N ALA A 94 -12.68 11.65 0.09
CA ALA A 94 -13.49 12.79 0.51
C ALA A 94 -12.74 14.11 0.30
N PHE A 95 -11.43 14.09 0.50
CA PHE A 95 -10.48 15.16 0.18
C PHE A 95 -9.59 14.71 -0.99
N LYS A 96 -9.19 15.63 -1.89
CA LYS A 96 -8.41 15.29 -3.08
C LYS A 96 -7.22 16.21 -3.26
N SER A 97 -6.02 15.63 -3.20
CA SER A 97 -4.77 16.32 -3.53
C SER A 97 -4.67 16.51 -5.04
N ARG A 98 -4.81 17.76 -5.52
CA ARG A 98 -4.77 18.10 -6.95
C ARG A 98 -3.60 19.00 -7.28
N THR A 99 -3.03 18.81 -8.48
CA THR A 99 -1.97 19.69 -8.99
C THR A 99 -2.52 21.07 -9.34
N SER A 100 -3.75 21.14 -9.88
CA SER A 100 -4.42 22.40 -10.18
C SER A 100 -5.42 22.77 -9.09
N PRO A 101 -5.40 23.99 -8.55
CA PRO A 101 -6.39 24.45 -7.57
C PRO A 101 -7.80 24.61 -8.15
N LYS A 102 -7.93 24.62 -9.49
CA LYS A 102 -9.22 24.71 -10.20
C LYS A 102 -9.89 23.34 -10.37
N SER A 103 -9.18 22.23 -10.11
CA SER A 103 -9.75 20.88 -10.18
C SER A 103 -10.61 20.59 -8.97
N PHE A 104 -11.50 19.62 -9.09
CA PHE A 104 -12.34 19.15 -7.98
C PHE A 104 -11.50 18.72 -6.79
N GLN A 105 -11.71 19.35 -5.63
CA GLN A 105 -10.90 19.15 -4.41
C GLN A 105 -11.50 18.10 -3.46
N GLY A 106 -12.62 17.47 -3.82
CA GLY A 106 -13.42 16.60 -2.95
C GLY A 106 -14.56 17.34 -2.27
N LEU A 107 -15.43 16.58 -1.64
CA LEU A 107 -16.59 17.12 -0.90
C LEU A 107 -16.25 17.50 0.55
N GLY A 108 -15.07 17.11 1.06
CA GLY A 108 -14.71 17.33 2.47
C GLY A 108 -15.57 16.49 3.41
N VAL A 109 -15.97 17.09 4.55
CA VAL A 109 -16.76 16.40 5.59
C VAL A 109 -18.04 15.76 5.05
N PRO A 110 -18.86 16.42 4.20
CA PRO A 110 -20.00 15.76 3.56
C PRO A 110 -19.63 14.47 2.80
N GLY A 111 -18.45 14.43 2.17
CA GLY A 111 -17.94 13.21 1.53
C GLY A 111 -17.60 12.10 2.53
N LEU A 112 -17.09 12.44 3.72
CA LEU A 112 -16.87 11.50 4.82
C LEU A 112 -18.17 10.90 5.33
N GLU A 113 -19.21 11.74 5.49
CA GLU A 113 -20.54 11.30 5.92
C GLU A 113 -21.17 10.32 4.92
N LEU A 114 -21.01 10.60 3.62
CA LEU A 114 -21.46 9.70 2.55
C LEU A 114 -20.75 8.35 2.59
N LEU A 115 -19.43 8.35 2.78
CA LEU A 115 -18.62 7.12 2.94
C LEU A 115 -19.07 6.31 4.17
N ALA A 116 -19.28 6.98 5.30
CA ALA A 116 -19.75 6.32 6.52
C ALA A 116 -21.16 5.73 6.34
N ALA A 117 -22.04 6.41 5.61
CA ALA A 117 -23.37 5.90 5.28
C ALA A 117 -23.29 4.66 4.37
N ALA A 118 -22.47 4.69 3.33
CA ALA A 118 -22.21 3.55 2.44
C ALA A 118 -21.61 2.36 3.21
N SER A 119 -20.69 2.62 4.15
CA SER A 119 -20.11 1.60 5.03
C SER A 119 -21.15 0.90 5.88
N ARG A 120 -22.04 1.66 6.53
CA ARG A 120 -23.14 1.07 7.34
C ARG A 120 -24.06 0.19 6.52
N ARG A 121 -24.35 0.58 5.28
CA ARG A 121 -25.25 -0.12 4.37
C ARG A 121 -24.63 -1.40 3.80
N THR A 122 -23.36 -1.35 3.40
CA THR A 122 -22.65 -2.48 2.73
C THR A 122 -21.89 -3.37 3.70
N GLY A 123 -21.61 -2.91 4.92
CA GLY A 123 -20.73 -3.58 5.86
C GLY A 123 -19.24 -3.47 5.54
N LEU A 124 -18.85 -2.76 4.46
CA LEU A 124 -17.44 -2.59 4.06
C LEU A 124 -16.76 -1.55 4.96
N PRO A 125 -15.60 -1.85 5.57
CA PRO A 125 -14.74 -0.84 6.18
C PRO A 125 -14.36 0.24 5.16
N VAL A 126 -14.24 1.51 5.60
CA VAL A 126 -13.88 2.64 4.74
C VAL A 126 -12.39 2.94 4.81
N VAL A 127 -11.78 3.09 3.63
CA VAL A 127 -10.42 3.61 3.44
C VAL A 127 -10.51 4.96 2.74
N THR A 128 -10.09 6.05 3.40
CA THR A 128 -10.11 7.39 2.81
C THR A 128 -8.82 8.15 3.12
N GLU A 129 -8.44 9.07 2.22
CA GLU A 129 -7.20 9.83 2.33
C GLU A 129 -7.37 11.01 3.28
N VAL A 130 -6.39 11.18 4.18
CA VAL A 130 -6.17 12.39 4.96
C VAL A 130 -4.93 13.11 4.44
N MET A 131 -5.02 14.45 4.30
CA MET A 131 -3.96 15.25 3.65
C MET A 131 -3.31 16.26 4.60
N ASP A 132 -4.03 16.72 5.60
CA ASP A 132 -3.59 17.73 6.56
C ASP A 132 -3.61 17.14 7.97
N PRO A 133 -2.58 17.38 8.80
CA PRO A 133 -2.59 16.93 10.19
C PRO A 133 -3.81 17.40 10.99
N ARG A 134 -4.37 18.57 10.66
CA ARG A 134 -5.54 19.16 11.32
C ARG A 134 -6.84 18.39 11.05
N ASP A 135 -6.89 17.62 9.96
CA ASP A 135 -8.07 16.88 9.53
C ASP A 135 -8.05 15.41 10.02
N VAL A 136 -6.96 14.98 10.68
CA VAL A 136 -6.77 13.56 11.05
C VAL A 136 -7.90 13.08 11.96
N GLU A 137 -8.27 13.87 12.96
CA GLU A 137 -9.31 13.51 13.92
C GLU A 137 -10.67 13.33 13.23
N VAL A 138 -11.12 14.33 12.46
CA VAL A 138 -12.41 14.27 11.77
C VAL A 138 -12.45 13.15 10.73
N VAL A 139 -11.34 12.86 10.03
CA VAL A 139 -11.28 11.72 9.11
C VAL A 139 -11.33 10.40 9.87
N ALA A 140 -10.64 10.28 11.01
CA ALA A 140 -10.62 9.06 11.83
C ALA A 140 -11.99 8.73 12.44
N GLU A 141 -12.86 9.72 12.70
CA GLU A 141 -14.24 9.49 13.16
C GLU A 141 -15.09 8.76 12.10
N HIS A 142 -14.84 9.00 10.81
CA HIS A 142 -15.67 8.50 9.71
C HIS A 142 -15.03 7.31 8.96
N ALA A 143 -13.71 7.13 9.08
CA ALA A 143 -12.96 6.09 8.37
C ALA A 143 -12.59 4.91 9.29
N SER A 144 -12.47 3.73 8.69
CA SER A 144 -11.90 2.55 9.33
C SER A 144 -10.37 2.52 9.17
N VAL A 145 -9.85 3.08 8.07
CA VAL A 145 -8.43 3.11 7.72
C VAL A 145 -8.08 4.50 7.20
N LEU A 146 -7.01 5.09 7.74
CA LEU A 146 -6.46 6.36 7.29
C LEU A 146 -5.47 6.11 6.14
N GLN A 147 -5.71 6.68 4.96
CA GLN A 147 -4.74 6.61 3.86
C GLN A 147 -3.88 7.86 3.85
N VAL A 148 -2.55 7.68 3.84
CA VAL A 148 -1.59 8.74 3.52
C VAL A 148 -1.22 8.61 2.05
N GLY A 149 -1.59 9.60 1.25
CA GLY A 149 -1.36 9.60 -0.19
C GLY A 149 0.12 9.77 -0.54
N SER A 150 0.46 9.36 -1.76
CA SER A 150 1.83 9.38 -2.30
C SER A 150 2.52 10.75 -2.21
N ARG A 151 1.75 11.86 -2.37
CA ARG A 151 2.29 13.23 -2.24
C ARG A 151 2.61 13.62 -0.80
N ASN A 152 2.04 12.92 0.17
CA ASN A 152 2.20 13.15 1.61
C ASN A 152 3.09 12.10 2.30
N MET A 153 3.76 11.22 1.55
CA MET A 153 4.64 10.21 2.14
C MET A 153 5.74 10.82 3.04
N GLN A 154 6.20 12.02 2.70
CA GLN A 154 7.22 12.77 3.46
C GLN A 154 6.65 13.94 4.28
N ASN A 155 5.33 13.98 4.47
CA ASN A 155 4.70 14.93 5.37
C ASN A 155 4.82 14.41 6.82
N PHE A 156 6.01 14.56 7.41
CA PHE A 156 6.32 14.00 8.73
C PHE A 156 5.37 14.48 9.84
N PRO A 157 4.89 15.75 9.88
CA PRO A 157 3.84 16.13 10.82
C PRO A 157 2.56 15.30 10.67
N LEU A 158 2.12 15.03 9.42
CA LEU A 158 0.96 14.18 9.15
C LEU A 158 1.21 12.72 9.57
N LEU A 159 2.42 12.19 9.28
CA LEU A 159 2.77 10.81 9.67
C LEU A 159 2.72 10.62 11.18
N ARG A 160 3.21 11.58 11.95
CA ARG A 160 3.12 11.55 13.41
C ARG A 160 1.67 11.61 13.89
N GLU A 161 0.86 12.48 13.29
CA GLU A 161 -0.53 12.65 13.73
C GLU A 161 -1.38 11.41 13.44
N VAL A 162 -1.25 10.78 12.26
CA VAL A 162 -1.91 9.49 11.99
C VAL A 162 -1.33 8.36 12.84
N GLY A 163 -0.06 8.46 13.25
CA GLY A 163 0.60 7.52 14.17
C GLY A 163 0.04 7.55 15.59
N ARG A 164 -0.56 8.65 16.03
CA ARG A 164 -1.23 8.78 17.33
C ARG A 164 -2.65 8.22 17.34
N GLN A 165 -3.20 7.96 16.17
CA GLN A 165 -4.53 7.39 16.04
C GLN A 165 -4.54 5.87 16.27
N SER A 166 -5.66 5.35 16.76
CA SER A 166 -5.87 3.90 16.89
C SER A 166 -6.25 3.21 15.58
N LYS A 167 -6.50 3.97 14.51
CA LYS A 167 -6.92 3.45 13.20
C LYS A 167 -5.73 2.93 12.42
N PRO A 168 -5.89 1.84 11.65
CA PRO A 168 -4.87 1.39 10.70
C PRO A 168 -4.51 2.48 9.70
N VAL A 169 -3.24 2.50 9.27
CA VAL A 169 -2.73 3.46 8.30
C VAL A 169 -2.26 2.75 7.03
N LEU A 170 -2.74 3.18 5.88
CA LEU A 170 -2.28 2.78 4.56
C LEU A 170 -1.34 3.87 4.01
N LEU A 171 -0.02 3.60 4.02
CA LEU A 171 1.00 4.52 3.54
C LEU A 171 1.38 4.20 2.09
N LYS A 172 1.11 5.15 1.16
CA LYS A 172 1.43 5.00 -0.27
C LYS A 172 2.82 5.54 -0.58
N ARG A 173 3.61 4.75 -1.34
CA ARG A 173 4.94 5.14 -1.80
C ARG A 173 4.90 6.43 -2.61
N GLY A 174 5.83 7.34 -2.35
CA GLY A 174 6.04 8.56 -3.13
C GLY A 174 6.52 8.26 -4.55
N ALA A 175 6.10 9.08 -5.53
CA ALA A 175 6.40 8.85 -6.95
C ALA A 175 7.89 8.94 -7.33
N ALA A 176 8.74 9.47 -6.45
CA ALA A 176 10.19 9.53 -6.60
C ALA A 176 10.92 8.93 -5.39
N ALA A 177 10.20 8.18 -4.55
CA ALA A 177 10.73 7.65 -3.31
C ALA A 177 11.38 6.27 -3.50
N THR A 178 12.52 6.07 -2.85
CA THR A 178 13.13 4.75 -2.67
C THR A 178 12.33 3.90 -1.71
N LEU A 179 12.61 2.60 -1.65
CA LEU A 179 12.01 1.71 -0.65
C LEU A 179 12.52 2.02 0.76
N ASP A 180 13.76 2.53 0.90
CA ASP A 180 14.30 2.97 2.19
C ASP A 180 13.51 4.16 2.74
N GLU A 181 13.24 5.16 1.90
CA GLU A 181 12.43 6.32 2.30
C GLU A 181 11.00 5.93 2.68
N LEU A 182 10.40 4.93 1.99
CA LEU A 182 9.08 4.42 2.34
C LEU A 182 9.10 3.74 3.72
N LEU A 183 10.10 2.92 4.02
CA LEU A 183 10.24 2.26 5.32
C LEU A 183 10.51 3.27 6.44
N LEU A 184 11.38 4.26 6.21
CA LEU A 184 11.61 5.34 7.17
C LEU A 184 10.35 6.18 7.41
N ALA A 185 9.54 6.41 6.39
CA ALA A 185 8.25 7.08 6.56
C ALA A 185 7.27 6.24 7.39
N ALA A 186 7.25 4.92 7.21
CA ALA A 186 6.47 4.03 8.06
C ALA A 186 6.96 4.04 9.52
N ASP A 187 8.27 4.15 9.75
CA ASP A 187 8.83 4.23 11.10
C ASP A 187 8.35 5.47 11.87
N TYR A 188 8.12 6.61 11.20
CA TYR A 188 7.50 7.78 11.86
C TYR A 188 6.13 7.47 12.45
N ILE A 189 5.32 6.64 11.77
CA ILE A 189 4.00 6.22 12.26
C ILE A 189 4.14 5.23 13.41
N LEU A 190 5.03 4.23 13.23
CA LEU A 190 5.28 3.18 14.22
C LEU A 190 5.81 3.74 15.55
N GLN A 191 6.68 4.77 15.50
CA GLN A 191 7.26 5.40 16.70
C GLN A 191 6.24 6.18 17.52
N GLU A 192 5.15 6.66 16.93
CA GLU A 192 4.05 7.30 17.69
C GLU A 192 3.12 6.25 18.34
N GLY A 193 3.38 4.95 18.18
CA GLY A 193 2.69 3.85 18.84
C GLY A 193 1.69 3.09 17.96
N ASN A 194 1.39 3.57 16.75
CA ASN A 194 0.47 2.86 15.85
C ASN A 194 1.19 1.74 15.11
N SER A 195 0.99 0.54 15.57
CA SER A 195 1.57 -0.65 14.96
C SER A 195 0.78 -1.19 13.74
N GLN A 196 -0.39 -0.63 13.43
CA GLN A 196 -1.29 -1.09 12.36
C GLN A 196 -0.99 -0.35 11.05
N VAL A 197 0.21 -0.53 10.49
CA VAL A 197 0.66 0.12 9.26
C VAL A 197 0.69 -0.89 8.11
N MET A 198 0.23 -0.45 6.95
CA MET A 198 0.30 -1.15 5.67
C MET A 198 1.02 -0.28 4.65
N LEU A 199 1.83 -0.90 3.80
CA LEU A 199 2.53 -0.22 2.71
C LEU A 199 1.78 -0.41 1.39
N CYS A 200 1.87 0.57 0.49
CA CYS A 200 1.26 0.46 -0.84
C CYS A 200 2.22 0.95 -1.93
N GLU A 201 2.63 0.01 -2.78
CA GLU A 201 3.28 0.32 -4.06
C GLU A 201 2.23 0.86 -5.03
N ARG A 202 2.52 1.99 -5.70
CA ARG A 202 1.58 2.67 -6.60
C ARG A 202 2.22 3.27 -7.85
N GLY A 203 3.44 2.85 -8.14
CA GLY A 203 4.25 3.34 -9.25
C GLY A 203 5.15 4.51 -8.89
N VAL A 204 6.32 4.49 -9.50
CA VAL A 204 7.34 5.54 -9.43
C VAL A 204 7.50 6.21 -10.80
N ARG A 205 8.06 7.42 -10.84
CA ARG A 205 8.36 8.10 -12.10
C ARG A 205 9.41 7.31 -12.88
N GLY A 206 9.05 6.92 -14.09
CA GLY A 206 9.94 6.38 -15.09
C GLY A 206 10.26 7.41 -16.17
N PHE A 207 11.15 7.05 -17.08
CA PHE A 207 11.45 7.86 -18.26
C PHE A 207 10.50 7.56 -19.42
N ASP A 208 9.86 6.38 -19.44
CA ASP A 208 8.93 5.96 -20.48
C ASP A 208 7.52 6.50 -20.18
N PRO A 209 6.89 7.21 -21.13
CA PRO A 209 5.58 7.83 -20.95
C PRO A 209 4.41 6.90 -21.32
N SER A 210 4.65 5.63 -21.67
CA SER A 210 3.59 4.70 -22.10
C SER A 210 2.58 4.39 -20.99
N THR A 211 2.97 4.56 -19.73
CA THR A 211 2.10 4.48 -18.57
C THR A 211 2.27 5.73 -17.71
N ARG A 212 1.27 5.99 -16.86
CA ARG A 212 1.32 7.15 -15.92
C ARG A 212 2.55 7.11 -15.02
N TYR A 213 2.89 5.94 -14.51
CA TYR A 213 4.07 5.63 -13.70
C TYR A 213 4.56 4.22 -14.04
N LEU A 214 5.79 3.93 -13.69
CA LEU A 214 6.34 2.57 -13.70
C LEU A 214 5.85 1.86 -12.43
N LEU A 215 4.92 0.91 -12.55
CA LEU A 215 4.49 0.08 -11.44
C LEU A 215 5.60 -0.91 -11.08
N ASP A 216 6.25 -0.67 -9.95
CA ASP A 216 7.41 -1.45 -9.49
C ASP A 216 6.96 -2.70 -8.70
N LEU A 217 6.61 -3.76 -9.43
CA LEU A 217 6.22 -5.01 -8.79
C LEU A 217 7.38 -5.73 -8.09
N ALA A 218 8.63 -5.43 -8.47
CA ALA A 218 9.81 -5.96 -7.78
C ALA A 218 9.93 -5.39 -6.34
N ALA A 219 9.34 -4.23 -6.07
CA ALA A 219 9.26 -3.67 -4.73
C ALA A 219 8.58 -4.62 -3.73
N VAL A 220 7.58 -5.42 -4.18
CA VAL A 220 6.84 -6.33 -3.30
C VAL A 220 7.73 -7.40 -2.68
N PRO A 221 8.44 -8.26 -3.44
CA PRO A 221 9.33 -9.26 -2.84
C PRO A 221 10.51 -8.65 -2.10
N VAL A 222 11.01 -7.46 -2.49
CA VAL A 222 12.07 -6.75 -1.76
C VAL A 222 11.57 -6.27 -0.40
N LEU A 223 10.42 -5.64 -0.31
CA LEU A 223 9.80 -5.22 0.95
C LEU A 223 9.48 -6.42 1.85
N ARG A 224 9.01 -7.53 1.26
CA ARG A 224 8.75 -8.77 2.03
C ARG A 224 9.98 -9.34 2.74
N GLN A 225 11.18 -9.06 2.25
CA GLN A 225 12.44 -9.45 2.90
C GLN A 225 12.89 -8.45 3.98
N ARG A 226 12.29 -7.25 4.01
CA ARG A 226 12.77 -6.13 4.83
C ARG A 226 11.82 -5.73 5.95
N THR A 227 10.53 -6.11 5.84
CA THR A 227 9.51 -5.78 6.84
C THR A 227 8.46 -6.89 6.92
N ASP A 228 7.79 -6.99 8.06
CA ASP A 228 6.63 -7.84 8.29
C ASP A 228 5.29 -7.14 7.98
N LEU A 229 5.31 -5.83 7.70
CA LEU A 229 4.12 -5.04 7.38
C LEU A 229 3.41 -5.58 6.13
N PRO A 230 2.07 -5.58 6.08
CA PRO A 230 1.33 -5.92 4.88
C PRO A 230 1.65 -4.98 3.73
N ILE A 231 1.74 -5.52 2.50
CA ILE A 231 2.10 -4.80 1.30
C ILE A 231 0.96 -4.90 0.29
N LEU A 232 0.38 -3.76 -0.06
CA LEU A 232 -0.61 -3.64 -1.12
C LEU A 232 0.02 -3.10 -2.40
N VAL A 233 -0.69 -3.31 -3.51
CA VAL A 233 -0.35 -2.71 -4.80
C VAL A 233 -1.58 -1.96 -5.35
N ASP A 234 -1.35 -0.78 -5.89
CA ASP A 234 -2.34 0.06 -6.55
C ASP A 234 -2.05 0.11 -8.06
N PRO A 235 -2.59 -0.82 -8.84
CA PRO A 235 -2.37 -0.86 -10.29
C PRO A 235 -3.10 0.27 -11.02
N SER A 236 -4.21 0.78 -10.48
CA SER A 236 -4.98 1.87 -11.07
C SER A 236 -4.14 3.14 -11.18
N HIS A 237 -3.58 3.62 -10.05
CA HIS A 237 -2.72 4.79 -10.06
C HIS A 237 -1.32 4.51 -10.65
N GLY A 238 -0.85 3.28 -10.55
CA GLY A 238 0.45 2.88 -11.09
C GLY A 238 0.47 2.97 -12.61
N THR A 239 -0.50 2.37 -13.28
CA THR A 239 -0.56 2.32 -14.74
C THR A 239 -1.25 3.54 -15.35
N GLY A 240 -2.33 4.03 -14.73
CA GLY A 240 -3.14 5.15 -15.22
C GLY A 240 -4.15 4.77 -16.31
N PHE A 241 -4.32 3.47 -16.60
CA PHE A 241 -5.20 2.95 -17.65
C PHE A 241 -5.99 1.75 -17.15
N ALA A 242 -7.32 1.76 -17.37
CA ALA A 242 -8.23 0.72 -16.90
C ALA A 242 -7.90 -0.67 -17.47
N GLU A 243 -7.51 -0.76 -18.74
CA GLU A 243 -7.15 -2.00 -19.43
C GLU A 243 -5.92 -2.70 -18.83
N LEU A 244 -5.05 -1.95 -18.15
CA LEU A 244 -3.86 -2.48 -17.49
C LEU A 244 -4.11 -2.94 -16.06
N VAL A 245 -5.24 -2.56 -15.45
CA VAL A 245 -5.53 -2.88 -14.04
C VAL A 245 -5.63 -4.39 -13.83
N ALA A 246 -6.36 -5.10 -14.68
CA ALA A 246 -6.56 -6.54 -14.50
C ALA A 246 -5.27 -7.37 -14.63
N PRO A 247 -4.45 -7.22 -15.68
CA PRO A 247 -3.19 -7.95 -15.77
C PRO A 247 -2.22 -7.60 -14.64
N MET A 248 -2.10 -6.32 -14.27
CA MET A 248 -1.20 -5.90 -13.21
C MET A 248 -1.67 -6.31 -11.81
N SER A 249 -2.98 -6.42 -11.58
CA SER A 249 -3.54 -6.98 -10.34
C SER A 249 -3.15 -8.45 -10.16
N LYS A 250 -3.26 -9.25 -11.22
CA LYS A 250 -2.84 -10.67 -11.21
C LYS A 250 -1.34 -10.81 -11.00
N ALA A 251 -0.54 -10.00 -11.67
CA ALA A 251 0.91 -9.96 -11.49
C ALA A 251 1.32 -9.55 -10.06
N ALA A 252 0.64 -8.57 -9.46
CA ALA A 252 0.88 -8.15 -8.08
C ALA A 252 0.58 -9.26 -7.06
N LEU A 253 -0.51 -10.02 -7.25
CA LEU A 253 -0.81 -11.20 -6.44
C LEU A 253 0.32 -12.23 -6.54
N MET A 254 0.79 -12.55 -7.77
CA MET A 254 1.89 -13.49 -7.99
C MET A 254 3.23 -12.99 -7.43
N ALA A 255 3.48 -11.67 -7.44
CA ALA A 255 4.64 -11.06 -6.80
C ALA A 255 4.59 -11.15 -5.26
N GLY A 256 3.44 -11.53 -4.69
CA GLY A 256 3.27 -11.76 -3.26
C GLY A 256 2.62 -10.60 -2.50
N ALA A 257 1.91 -9.70 -3.16
CA ALA A 257 1.14 -8.65 -2.49
C ALA A 257 0.10 -9.24 -1.52
N ASP A 258 -0.15 -8.54 -0.42
CA ASP A 258 -1.16 -8.91 0.58
C ASP A 258 -2.56 -8.37 0.22
N GLY A 259 -2.61 -7.46 -0.74
CA GLY A 259 -3.87 -6.91 -1.24
C GLY A 259 -3.70 -5.95 -2.40
N LEU A 260 -4.83 -5.47 -2.89
CA LEU A 260 -4.91 -4.53 -4.01
C LEU A 260 -5.76 -3.32 -3.64
N LEU A 261 -5.41 -2.17 -4.21
CA LEU A 261 -6.21 -0.95 -4.16
C LEU A 261 -6.65 -0.62 -5.59
N ILE A 262 -7.97 -0.72 -5.88
CA ILE A 262 -8.51 -0.64 -7.24
C ILE A 262 -9.54 0.49 -7.32
N GLU A 263 -9.44 1.31 -8.38
CA GLU A 263 -10.45 2.31 -8.67
C GLU A 263 -11.59 1.73 -9.50
N VAL A 264 -12.81 1.98 -9.02
CA VAL A 264 -14.05 1.58 -9.67
C VAL A 264 -14.97 2.79 -9.76
N HIS A 265 -15.54 3.06 -10.92
CA HIS A 265 -16.48 4.16 -11.15
C HIS A 265 -17.64 3.69 -12.02
N ALA A 266 -18.87 4.11 -11.67
CA ALA A 266 -20.07 3.70 -12.40
C ALA A 266 -20.09 4.22 -13.85
N ALA A 267 -19.52 5.42 -14.07
CA ALA A 267 -19.43 6.09 -15.38
C ALA A 267 -18.05 6.77 -15.50
N PRO A 268 -16.96 6.04 -15.83
CA PRO A 268 -15.60 6.58 -15.85
C PRO A 268 -15.42 7.79 -16.78
N GLU A 269 -16.20 7.88 -17.85
CA GLU A 269 -16.16 8.94 -18.86
C GLU A 269 -16.56 10.32 -18.34
N ILE A 270 -17.35 10.38 -17.27
CA ILE A 270 -17.79 11.63 -16.63
C ILE A 270 -17.14 11.86 -15.26
N ALA A 271 -16.24 10.98 -14.84
CA ALA A 271 -15.59 11.07 -13.54
C ALA A 271 -14.84 12.40 -13.38
N LEU A 272 -15.02 13.08 -12.25
CA LEU A 272 -14.34 14.33 -11.92
C LEU A 272 -12.86 14.13 -11.63
N CYS A 273 -12.44 12.86 -11.42
CA CYS A 273 -11.08 12.50 -11.06
C CYS A 273 -10.70 11.14 -11.63
N ASP A 274 -9.57 11.09 -12.34
CA ASP A 274 -8.85 9.87 -12.74
C ASP A 274 -9.70 8.80 -13.50
N GLY A 275 -10.73 9.19 -14.27
CA GLY A 275 -11.66 8.28 -14.94
C GLY A 275 -10.98 7.25 -15.86
N LYS A 276 -9.87 7.61 -16.53
CA LYS A 276 -9.15 6.73 -17.48
C LYS A 276 -8.62 5.44 -16.84
N GLN A 277 -8.40 5.43 -15.53
CA GLN A 277 -7.83 4.30 -14.81
C GLN A 277 -8.87 3.52 -13.99
N ALA A 278 -10.11 4.00 -13.92
CA ALA A 278 -11.17 3.37 -13.16
C ALA A 278 -11.83 2.25 -13.95
N LEU A 279 -11.99 1.08 -13.32
CA LEU A 279 -12.78 -0.01 -13.86
C LEU A 279 -14.28 0.32 -13.78
N ARG A 280 -15.06 -0.20 -14.72
CA ARG A 280 -16.51 -0.29 -14.55
C ARG A 280 -16.85 -1.36 -13.51
N PRO A 281 -18.00 -1.29 -12.84
CA PRO A 281 -18.44 -2.31 -11.88
C PRO A 281 -18.43 -3.74 -12.44
N ALA A 282 -18.84 -3.92 -13.71
CA ALA A 282 -18.83 -5.23 -14.38
C ALA A 282 -17.40 -5.77 -14.55
N ASP A 283 -16.47 -4.94 -14.99
CA ASP A 283 -15.06 -5.33 -15.19
C ASP A 283 -14.38 -5.66 -13.86
N PHE A 284 -14.71 -4.90 -12.80
CA PHE A 284 -14.25 -5.21 -11.45
C PHE A 284 -14.78 -6.56 -10.97
N ALA A 285 -16.06 -6.87 -11.21
CA ALA A 285 -16.66 -8.15 -10.81
C ALA A 285 -15.97 -9.34 -11.52
N LEU A 286 -15.65 -9.21 -12.80
CA LEU A 286 -14.87 -10.21 -13.56
C LEU A 286 -13.47 -10.38 -12.96
N LEU A 287 -12.75 -9.29 -12.71
CA LEU A 287 -11.43 -9.33 -12.09
C LEU A 287 -11.46 -9.98 -10.70
N ALA A 288 -12.44 -9.62 -9.87
CA ALA A 288 -12.60 -10.19 -8.54
C ALA A 288 -12.87 -11.71 -8.60
N ALA A 289 -13.64 -12.17 -9.58
CA ALA A 289 -13.89 -13.60 -9.80
C ALA A 289 -12.61 -14.34 -10.22
N GLU A 290 -11.81 -13.77 -11.11
CA GLU A 290 -10.51 -14.35 -11.52
C GLU A 290 -9.52 -14.40 -10.35
N LEU A 291 -9.36 -13.30 -9.60
CA LEU A 291 -8.47 -13.24 -8.45
C LEU A 291 -8.83 -14.24 -7.37
N ARG A 292 -10.14 -14.45 -7.09
CA ARG A 292 -10.58 -15.48 -6.12
C ARG A 292 -10.15 -16.89 -6.49
N ARG A 293 -10.02 -17.19 -7.78
CA ARG A 293 -9.52 -18.50 -8.26
C ARG A 293 -8.00 -18.61 -8.13
N LEU A 294 -7.28 -17.48 -8.23
CA LEU A 294 -5.82 -17.44 -8.17
C LEU A 294 -5.27 -17.36 -6.73
N VAL A 295 -5.98 -16.69 -5.82
CA VAL A 295 -5.53 -16.46 -4.44
C VAL A 295 -5.15 -17.75 -3.71
N PRO A 296 -5.94 -18.86 -3.77
CA PRO A 296 -5.55 -20.11 -3.12
C PRO A 296 -4.28 -20.73 -3.70
N LEU A 297 -4.01 -20.54 -5.01
CA LEU A 297 -2.80 -21.05 -5.67
C LEU A 297 -1.53 -20.36 -5.13
N CYS A 298 -1.67 -19.18 -4.54
CA CYS A 298 -0.59 -18.44 -3.86
C CYS A 298 -0.49 -18.76 -2.37
N GLY A 299 -1.18 -19.81 -1.87
CA GLY A 299 -1.21 -20.16 -0.45
C GLY A 299 -1.91 -19.13 0.41
N ARG A 300 -2.86 -18.38 -0.17
CA ARG A 300 -3.59 -17.30 0.51
C ARG A 300 -5.08 -17.55 0.49
N ARG A 301 -5.82 -16.79 1.31
CA ARG A 301 -7.28 -16.80 1.34
C ARG A 301 -7.84 -15.42 1.03
N TRP A 302 -8.87 -15.41 0.22
CA TRP A 302 -9.65 -14.20 -0.06
C TRP A 302 -10.38 -13.77 1.20
N SER A 303 -10.17 -12.53 1.65
CA SER A 303 -10.75 -12.02 2.89
C SER A 303 -11.76 -10.92 2.63
N ARG A 304 -12.87 -10.99 3.36
CA ARG A 304 -13.96 -10.02 3.35
C ARG A 304 -14.50 -9.80 4.77
N PRO A 305 -15.22 -8.71 5.03
CA PRO A 305 -15.83 -8.49 6.33
C PRO A 305 -16.77 -9.62 6.72
N GLN A 306 -16.84 -9.87 8.01
CA GLN A 306 -17.87 -10.78 8.55
C GLN A 306 -19.20 -10.05 8.55
N THR A 307 -20.24 -10.63 7.96
CA THR A 307 -21.60 -10.11 8.07
C THR A 307 -22.14 -10.40 9.46
N ALA A 308 -22.95 -9.47 10.01
CA ALA A 308 -23.50 -9.57 11.37
C ALA A 308 -24.21 -10.91 11.69
N GLY A 309 -24.63 -11.65 10.66
CA GLY A 309 -25.22 -13.00 10.81
C GLY A 309 -24.21 -14.14 11.00
N GLN A 310 -22.91 -13.92 10.73
CA GLN A 310 -21.88 -14.96 10.87
C GLN A 310 -21.19 -14.99 12.24
N VAL A 311 -21.34 -13.94 13.04
CA VAL A 311 -20.74 -13.87 14.40
C VAL A 311 -21.49 -14.76 15.39
N ALA A 312 -22.74 -15.14 15.10
CA ALA A 312 -23.58 -15.92 16.02
C ALA A 312 -23.34 -17.44 16.02
N SER A 313 -22.44 -17.98 15.19
CA SER A 313 -22.29 -19.44 15.02
C SER A 313 -20.97 -20.06 15.48
N ILE A 314 -20.12 -19.32 16.23
CA ILE A 314 -19.00 -19.93 16.93
C ILE A 314 -19.45 -20.25 18.37
N GLN A 315 -20.30 -21.24 18.52
CA GLN A 315 -20.45 -21.91 19.81
C GLN A 315 -19.23 -22.81 20.02
N ILE A 316 -18.40 -22.44 20.99
CA ILE A 316 -17.39 -23.33 21.55
C ILE A 316 -18.16 -24.48 22.21
N PRO A 317 -17.96 -25.76 21.84
CA PRO A 317 -18.57 -26.87 22.60
C PRO A 317 -17.92 -26.93 23.98
N SER A 318 -18.64 -26.50 25.00
CA SER A 318 -18.32 -26.80 26.37
C SER A 318 -18.68 -28.27 26.61
N GLY A 319 -17.66 -29.12 26.78
CA GLY A 319 -17.91 -30.50 27.19
C GLY A 319 -16.78 -31.48 26.88
N ALA A 320 -15.66 -31.37 27.59
CA ALA A 320 -14.79 -32.53 27.79
C ALA A 320 -14.98 -33.03 29.22
N GLY A 321 -15.81 -34.05 29.37
CA GLY A 321 -15.86 -34.88 30.59
C GLY A 321 -14.53 -35.68 30.73
N PRO A 322 -14.20 -36.16 31.94
CA PRO A 322 -12.93 -36.80 32.22
C PRO A 322 -12.80 -38.14 31.48
N VAL A 323 -11.72 -38.32 30.73
CA VAL A 323 -11.38 -39.56 30.04
C VAL A 323 -10.86 -40.54 31.08
N GLY A 324 -11.58 -41.69 31.22
CA GLY A 324 -11.19 -42.81 32.05
C GLY A 324 -9.88 -43.45 31.59
N SER A 325 -9.04 -43.80 32.55
CA SER A 325 -7.82 -44.60 32.41
C SER A 325 -8.11 -46.01 31.95
N GLY A 326 -7.85 -46.32 30.67
CA GLY A 326 -7.86 -47.68 30.11
C GLY A 326 -6.45 -48.11 29.81
N SER A 327 -5.98 -49.16 30.52
CA SER A 327 -4.72 -49.85 30.31
C SER A 327 -4.75 -50.64 29.00
N PHE A 328 -3.77 -50.46 28.12
CA PHE A 328 -3.52 -51.37 27.00
C PHE A 328 -2.19 -52.10 27.21
N GLY A 329 -2.30 -53.45 27.21
CA GLY A 329 -1.17 -54.36 27.20
C GLY A 329 -0.57 -54.54 25.80
N PRO A 330 0.62 -55.18 25.66
CA PRO A 330 1.38 -55.23 24.43
C PRO A 330 0.91 -56.36 23.52
N GLY A 331 0.64 -56.05 22.25
CA GLY A 331 0.35 -56.99 21.18
C GLY A 331 1.35 -56.80 20.00
N SER A 332 1.83 -57.92 19.58
CA SER A 332 2.94 -58.26 18.68
C SER A 332 2.97 -57.60 17.30
N LEU A 333 4.19 -57.38 16.86
CA LEU A 333 4.64 -57.15 15.50
C LEU A 333 4.26 -58.32 14.57
N ASP A 334 3.83 -57.99 13.37
CA ASP A 334 4.08 -58.85 12.20
C ASP A 334 4.43 -57.97 10.97
N ASP A 335 5.58 -58.33 10.41
CA ASP A 335 6.18 -57.79 9.21
C ASP A 335 5.41 -58.22 7.96
N GLU A 336 5.19 -57.32 7.01
CA GLU A 336 5.16 -57.69 5.60
C GLU A 336 5.86 -56.69 4.71
N VAL A 337 6.96 -57.18 4.15
CA VAL A 337 7.79 -56.61 3.10
C VAL A 337 7.13 -56.86 1.75
N ILE A 338 6.97 -55.85 0.90
CA ILE A 338 6.95 -56.04 -0.57
C ILE A 338 7.64 -54.82 -1.22
N ALA A 339 8.80 -55.08 -1.88
CA ALA A 339 9.37 -54.36 -3.00
C ALA A 339 9.19 -55.26 -4.26
N PRO A 340 9.50 -54.80 -5.46
CA PRO A 340 10.32 -53.67 -5.91
C PRO A 340 9.58 -52.48 -6.55
#